data_35c381670e340ecd914915242618f801
#
_entry.id   35c381670e340ecd914915242618f801
#
_cell.length_a   1.000
_cell.length_b   1.000
_cell.length_c   1.000
_cell.angle_alpha   90.00
_cell.angle_beta   90.00
_cell.angle_gamma   90.00
#
_symmetry.space_group_name_H-M   'P 1'
#
loop_
_entity.id
_entity.type
_entity.pdbx_description
1 polymer ?
#
loop_
_entity_poly.entity_id
_entity_poly.type
_entity_poly.pdbx_seq_one_letter_code
_entity_poly.pdbx_strand_id
1 'polypeptide(L)'
;MSSQLDLIPLGKTDLRVTPLGLGIWQWGDTMMWGYGKGYGDADLKPVYEATLAAGINFIDTAEMYGRGRSERVVGQFMAETATRDQLVLATKFAPLPWRLSPGRLLHALRESLNRVGLSQVDLYQIHWPYTPVAIETWMEAMADAVEAGLTRAVGVSNFSPSQTIRAHAALARRGVPLASNQVEYSLLERKPETSGLVKVCRDLDVAIIAYSPIAKGMLTGKYTPANIPPGMRRRLYNRGYLSKIQPLIDLLREIGQAHGDKTPSQVSLNWLICKGAVPIPGAKNLRQARENFGALGWRLTDEEVARLDEESEKVMSHE
;
A
#
# COMPACT_ATOMS: atom_id res chain seq x y z
N MET A 1 -6.64 27.11 -5.96
CA MET A 1 -5.47 26.68 -6.74
C MET A 1 -5.04 25.35 -6.13
N SER A 2 -5.13 24.24 -6.85
CA SER A 2 -4.59 22.95 -6.41
C SER A 2 -3.07 23.09 -6.38
N SER A 3 -2.44 23.11 -5.22
CA SER A 3 -0.98 23.00 -5.13
C SER A 3 -0.60 21.65 -5.75
N GLN A 4 0.20 21.69 -6.79
CA GLN A 4 0.71 20.48 -7.43
C GLN A 4 1.47 19.68 -6.36
N LEU A 5 1.08 18.42 -6.16
CA LEU A 5 1.74 17.56 -5.18
C LEU A 5 3.17 17.26 -5.66
N ASP A 6 4.14 17.35 -4.76
CA ASP A 6 5.51 16.96 -5.06
C ASP A 6 5.59 15.45 -5.26
N LEU A 7 6.02 15.03 -6.45
CA LEU A 7 6.21 13.63 -6.77
C LEU A 7 7.58 13.14 -6.25
N ILE A 8 7.59 12.00 -5.59
CA ILE A 8 8.78 11.35 -5.08
C ILE A 8 9.20 10.17 -5.98
N PRO A 9 10.49 9.84 -6.08
CA PRO A 9 10.93 8.66 -6.81
C PRO A 9 10.47 7.38 -6.11
N LEU A 10 10.09 6.38 -6.87
CA LEU A 10 9.82 5.04 -6.35
C LEU A 10 11.11 4.21 -6.43
N GLY A 11 11.91 4.26 -5.36
CA GLY A 11 13.24 3.67 -5.34
C GLY A 11 14.14 4.28 -6.43
N LYS A 12 15.08 3.49 -6.93
CA LYS A 12 16.06 3.90 -7.95
C LYS A 12 15.52 3.70 -9.39
N THR A 13 14.25 4.13 -9.61
CA THR A 13 13.58 4.03 -10.92
C THR A 13 13.19 5.40 -11.47
N ASP A 14 12.71 5.44 -12.71
CA ASP A 14 12.12 6.63 -13.33
C ASP A 14 10.67 6.89 -12.89
N LEU A 15 10.05 5.97 -12.16
CA LEU A 15 8.70 6.14 -11.66
C LEU A 15 8.63 7.24 -10.61
N ARG A 16 7.70 8.17 -10.82
CA ARG A 16 7.41 9.26 -9.89
C ARG A 16 6.00 9.10 -9.35
N VAL A 17 5.87 8.99 -8.03
CA VAL A 17 4.59 8.77 -7.36
C VAL A 17 4.30 9.87 -6.34
N THR A 18 3.02 10.10 -6.08
CA THR A 18 2.61 10.94 -4.95
C THR A 18 3.02 10.29 -3.62
N PRO A 19 3.30 11.07 -2.55
CA PRO A 19 3.68 10.53 -1.24
C PRO A 19 2.62 9.66 -0.58
N LEU A 20 1.43 9.58 -1.15
CA LEU A 20 0.32 8.73 -0.76
C LEU A 20 -0.33 8.17 -2.03
N GLY A 21 -0.60 6.86 -2.04
CA GLY A 21 -1.34 6.19 -3.10
C GLY A 21 -2.72 5.71 -2.66
N LEU A 22 -3.40 4.98 -3.54
CA LEU A 22 -4.68 4.33 -3.27
C LEU A 22 -4.52 2.81 -3.40
N GLY A 23 -4.70 2.07 -2.29
CA GLY A 23 -4.81 0.62 -2.31
C GLY A 23 -6.24 0.18 -2.63
N ILE A 24 -6.43 -0.66 -3.63
CA ILE A 24 -7.78 -1.04 -4.09
C ILE A 24 -8.14 -2.51 -3.81
N TRP A 25 -7.61 -3.10 -2.74
CA TRP A 25 -8.00 -4.45 -2.32
C TRP A 25 -9.52 -4.58 -2.09
N GLN A 26 -10.16 -3.51 -1.60
CA GLN A 26 -11.61 -3.48 -1.37
C GLN A 26 -12.44 -3.57 -2.65
N TRP A 27 -11.85 -3.28 -3.81
CA TRP A 27 -12.53 -3.25 -5.09
C TRP A 27 -12.67 -4.66 -5.68
N GLY A 28 -13.79 -5.31 -5.37
CA GLY A 28 -14.09 -6.67 -5.82
C GLY A 28 -13.94 -7.76 -4.75
N ASP A 29 -13.39 -7.46 -3.57
CA ASP A 29 -13.28 -8.45 -2.48
C ASP A 29 -14.61 -8.58 -1.73
N THR A 30 -15.24 -9.74 -1.90
CA THR A 30 -16.55 -10.07 -1.31
C THR A 30 -16.44 -10.63 0.09
N MET A 31 -15.30 -11.26 0.45
CA MET A 31 -15.14 -11.99 1.70
C MET A 31 -14.76 -11.09 2.87
N MET A 32 -13.66 -10.37 2.74
CA MET A 32 -13.12 -9.51 3.80
C MET A 32 -13.84 -8.16 3.84
N TRP A 33 -14.11 -7.59 2.67
CA TRP A 33 -14.57 -6.22 2.55
C TRP A 33 -16.05 -6.07 2.19
N GLY A 34 -16.71 -7.18 1.76
CA GLY A 34 -18.15 -7.20 1.49
C GLY A 34 -18.54 -6.43 0.21
N TYR A 35 -17.67 -6.40 -0.81
CA TYR A 35 -18.01 -5.90 -2.12
C TYR A 35 -19.27 -6.60 -2.66
N GLY A 36 -20.18 -5.82 -3.25
CA GLY A 36 -21.49 -6.31 -3.69
C GLY A 36 -22.55 -6.43 -2.58
N LYS A 37 -22.19 -6.13 -1.30
CA LYS A 37 -23.11 -6.19 -0.14
C LYS A 37 -23.18 -4.86 0.61
N GLY A 38 -23.29 -3.76 -0.08
CA GLY A 38 -23.38 -2.43 0.53
C GLY A 38 -22.56 -1.35 -0.16
N TYR A 39 -21.71 -1.75 -1.10
CA TYR A 39 -21.05 -0.88 -2.07
C TYR A 39 -20.66 -1.70 -3.31
N GLY A 40 -20.47 -1.03 -4.45
CA GLY A 40 -20.13 -1.63 -5.73
C GLY A 40 -19.44 -0.63 -6.65
N ASP A 41 -19.36 -0.95 -7.95
CA ASP A 41 -18.63 -0.13 -8.93
C ASP A 41 -19.14 1.32 -8.99
N ALA A 42 -20.45 1.54 -8.81
CA ALA A 42 -21.04 2.88 -8.77
C ALA A 42 -20.53 3.74 -7.61
N ASP A 43 -20.18 3.13 -6.47
CA ASP A 43 -19.58 3.83 -5.33
C ASP A 43 -18.07 4.03 -5.50
N LEU A 44 -17.41 3.13 -6.26
CA LEU A 44 -15.97 3.14 -6.48
C LEU A 44 -15.53 4.12 -7.57
N LYS A 45 -16.35 4.35 -8.60
CA LYS A 45 -16.03 5.31 -9.66
C LYS A 45 -15.80 6.73 -9.13
N PRO A 46 -16.65 7.29 -8.24
CA PRO A 46 -16.37 8.56 -7.60
C PRO A 46 -15.09 8.59 -6.74
N VAL A 47 -14.70 7.43 -6.17
CA VAL A 47 -13.41 7.31 -5.46
C VAL A 47 -12.24 7.46 -6.44
N TYR A 48 -12.31 6.78 -7.58
CA TYR A 48 -11.31 6.86 -8.63
C TYR A 48 -11.16 8.29 -9.16
N GLU A 49 -12.27 8.92 -9.54
CA GLU A 49 -12.28 10.29 -10.05
C GLU A 49 -11.75 11.31 -9.03
N ALA A 50 -12.13 11.17 -7.75
CA ALA A 50 -11.61 12.02 -6.68
C ALA A 50 -10.10 11.81 -6.43
N THR A 51 -9.59 10.59 -6.64
CA THR A 51 -8.15 10.29 -6.54
C THR A 51 -7.37 11.09 -7.56
N LEU A 52 -7.81 11.08 -8.82
CA LEU A 52 -7.21 11.86 -9.90
C LEU A 52 -7.34 13.38 -9.66
N ALA A 53 -8.53 13.83 -9.27
CA ALA A 53 -8.78 15.24 -8.98
C ALA A 53 -7.94 15.80 -7.82
N ALA A 54 -7.53 14.92 -6.88
CA ALA A 54 -6.60 15.25 -5.80
C ALA A 54 -5.12 15.23 -6.25
N GLY A 55 -4.84 14.91 -7.52
CA GLY A 55 -3.49 14.80 -8.06
C GLY A 55 -2.74 13.53 -7.65
N ILE A 56 -3.43 12.55 -7.03
CA ILE A 56 -2.83 11.28 -6.62
C ILE A 56 -2.71 10.38 -7.85
N ASN A 57 -1.49 9.93 -8.13
CA ASN A 57 -1.19 9.17 -9.33
C ASN A 57 -0.83 7.69 -9.07
N PHE A 58 -0.72 7.24 -7.82
CA PHE A 58 -0.30 5.87 -7.51
C PHE A 58 -1.49 5.02 -7.07
N ILE A 59 -1.77 3.95 -7.83
CA ILE A 59 -2.82 2.97 -7.52
C ILE A 59 -2.21 1.56 -7.43
N ASP A 60 -2.51 0.86 -6.33
CA ASP A 60 -2.00 -0.49 -6.06
C ASP A 60 -3.13 -1.52 -6.03
N THR A 61 -3.03 -2.53 -6.89
CA THR A 61 -3.92 -3.69 -6.98
C THR A 61 -3.16 -5.01 -6.89
N ALA A 62 -3.82 -6.14 -7.12
CA ALA A 62 -3.22 -7.47 -7.27
C ALA A 62 -4.16 -8.42 -8.00
N GLU A 63 -3.60 -9.43 -8.70
CA GLU A 63 -4.37 -10.48 -9.38
C GLU A 63 -5.30 -11.26 -8.43
N MET A 64 -4.93 -11.38 -7.15
CA MET A 64 -5.75 -12.08 -6.14
C MET A 64 -6.94 -11.27 -5.65
N TYR A 65 -6.94 -9.94 -5.77
CA TYR A 65 -8.00 -9.10 -5.23
C TYR A 65 -9.31 -9.32 -5.97
N GLY A 66 -10.28 -9.94 -5.27
CA GLY A 66 -11.54 -10.34 -5.87
C GLY A 66 -11.38 -11.27 -7.09
N ARG A 67 -10.33 -12.12 -7.12
CA ARG A 67 -9.99 -12.99 -8.26
C ARG A 67 -9.83 -12.20 -9.56
N GLY A 68 -9.06 -11.13 -9.51
CA GLY A 68 -8.80 -10.22 -10.64
C GLY A 68 -9.92 -9.21 -10.90
N ARG A 69 -10.97 -9.13 -10.05
CA ARG A 69 -12.04 -8.13 -10.19
C ARG A 69 -11.48 -6.72 -9.98
N SER A 70 -10.59 -6.53 -9.01
CA SER A 70 -9.97 -5.24 -8.74
C SER A 70 -9.20 -4.70 -9.95
N GLU A 71 -8.47 -5.55 -10.64
CA GLU A 71 -7.77 -5.19 -11.89
C GLU A 71 -8.75 -4.81 -13.00
N ARG A 72 -9.84 -5.57 -13.19
CA ARG A 72 -10.87 -5.25 -14.20
C ARG A 72 -11.56 -3.91 -13.91
N VAL A 73 -11.90 -3.64 -12.66
CA VAL A 73 -12.58 -2.39 -12.26
C VAL A 73 -11.70 -1.18 -12.51
N VAL A 74 -10.42 -1.21 -12.10
CA VAL A 74 -9.52 -0.07 -12.36
C VAL A 74 -9.23 0.07 -13.85
N GLY A 75 -9.08 -1.03 -14.60
CA GLY A 75 -8.90 -1.02 -16.05
C GLY A 75 -10.09 -0.37 -16.78
N GLN A 76 -11.29 -0.72 -16.37
CA GLN A 76 -12.52 -0.11 -16.91
C GLN A 76 -12.56 1.40 -16.63
N PHE A 77 -12.28 1.85 -15.40
CA PHE A 77 -12.29 3.27 -15.07
C PHE A 77 -11.20 4.06 -15.81
N MET A 78 -10.01 3.51 -15.96
CA MET A 78 -8.96 4.12 -16.79
C MET A 78 -9.38 4.30 -18.26
N ALA A 79 -10.02 3.29 -18.85
CA ALA A 79 -10.50 3.35 -20.23
C ALA A 79 -11.63 4.37 -20.40
N GLU A 80 -12.61 4.39 -19.48
CA GLU A 80 -13.74 5.31 -19.51
C GLU A 80 -13.34 6.78 -19.37
N THR A 81 -12.26 7.06 -18.64
CA THR A 81 -11.79 8.42 -18.33
C THR A 81 -10.58 8.87 -19.15
N ALA A 82 -9.98 7.97 -19.96
CA ALA A 82 -8.76 8.21 -20.71
C ALA A 82 -7.59 8.75 -19.87
N THR A 83 -7.39 8.18 -18.67
CA THR A 83 -6.45 8.71 -17.66
C THR A 83 -5.22 7.85 -17.44
N ARG A 84 -4.96 6.86 -18.31
CA ARG A 84 -3.82 5.93 -18.17
C ARG A 84 -2.48 6.66 -17.96
N ASP A 85 -2.22 7.69 -18.72
CA ASP A 85 -0.95 8.44 -18.72
C ASP A 85 -0.74 9.30 -17.45
N GLN A 86 -1.78 9.46 -16.65
CA GLN A 86 -1.74 10.21 -15.40
C GLN A 86 -1.42 9.32 -14.19
N LEU A 87 -1.33 7.98 -14.39
CA LEU A 87 -1.26 7.01 -13.31
C LEU A 87 0.00 6.16 -13.35
N VAL A 88 0.47 5.83 -12.18
CA VAL A 88 1.41 4.73 -11.90
C VAL A 88 0.58 3.57 -11.33
N LEU A 89 0.36 2.53 -12.13
CA LEU A 89 -0.41 1.35 -11.73
C LEU A 89 0.51 0.22 -11.30
N ALA A 90 0.31 -0.26 -10.07
CA ALA A 90 0.99 -1.42 -9.53
C ALA A 90 0.04 -2.63 -9.45
N THR A 91 0.52 -3.82 -9.85
CA THR A 91 -0.14 -5.09 -9.56
C THR A 91 0.84 -6.14 -9.05
N LYS A 92 0.36 -7.34 -8.66
CA LYS A 92 1.18 -8.32 -7.96
C LYS A 92 0.94 -9.74 -8.46
N PHE A 93 2.04 -10.51 -8.55
CA PHE A 93 2.05 -11.95 -8.72
C PHE A 93 1.86 -12.67 -7.39
N ALA A 94 0.92 -13.60 -7.32
CA ALA A 94 0.75 -14.50 -6.18
C ALA A 94 1.51 -15.82 -6.43
N PRO A 95 2.62 -16.08 -5.72
CA PRO A 95 3.37 -17.33 -5.83
C PRO A 95 2.66 -18.46 -5.06
N LEU A 96 1.65 -19.03 -5.69
CA LEU A 96 0.86 -20.14 -5.13
C LEU A 96 1.57 -21.49 -5.33
N PRO A 97 1.26 -22.54 -4.51
CA PRO A 97 1.95 -23.84 -4.55
C PRO A 97 2.02 -24.53 -5.92
N TRP A 98 1.12 -24.21 -6.82
CA TRP A 98 1.08 -24.75 -8.20
C TRP A 98 1.67 -23.81 -9.25
N ARG A 99 2.30 -22.71 -8.84
CA ARG A 99 2.89 -21.66 -9.69
C ARG A 99 4.39 -21.53 -9.42
N LEU A 100 5.13 -22.63 -9.60
CA LEU A 100 6.52 -22.79 -9.12
C LEU A 100 7.57 -22.56 -10.23
N SER A 101 7.22 -21.96 -11.36
CA SER A 101 8.16 -21.72 -12.45
C SER A 101 8.14 -20.27 -12.93
N PRO A 102 9.28 -19.76 -13.46
CA PRO A 102 9.39 -18.42 -14.07
C PRO A 102 8.30 -18.16 -15.14
N GLY A 103 8.03 -19.12 -16.00
CA GLY A 103 7.00 -19.00 -17.04
C GLY A 103 5.59 -18.76 -16.48
N ARG A 104 5.29 -19.24 -15.27
CA ARG A 104 4.01 -18.98 -14.61
C ARG A 104 3.88 -17.53 -14.16
N LEU A 105 4.98 -16.89 -13.75
CA LEU A 105 5.00 -15.47 -13.42
C LEU A 105 4.72 -14.62 -14.67
N LEU A 106 5.40 -14.87 -15.77
CA LEU A 106 5.20 -14.13 -17.01
C LEU A 106 3.79 -14.35 -17.58
N HIS A 107 3.26 -15.58 -17.49
CA HIS A 107 1.87 -15.85 -17.88
C HIS A 107 0.89 -15.08 -17.02
N ALA A 108 1.07 -15.07 -15.69
CA ALA A 108 0.22 -14.34 -14.77
C ALA A 108 0.24 -12.82 -15.01
N LEU A 109 1.41 -12.27 -15.36
CA LEU A 109 1.51 -10.85 -15.73
C LEU A 109 0.71 -10.55 -17.00
N ARG A 110 0.80 -11.38 -18.04
CA ARG A 110 -0.02 -11.19 -19.24
C ARG A 110 -1.51 -11.27 -18.96
N GLU A 111 -1.92 -12.19 -18.08
CA GLU A 111 -3.32 -12.26 -17.62
C GLU A 111 -3.75 -11.00 -16.84
N SER A 112 -2.85 -10.44 -16.00
CA SER A 112 -3.10 -9.17 -15.32
C SER A 112 -3.24 -8.02 -16.33
N LEU A 113 -2.33 -7.95 -17.32
CA LEU A 113 -2.38 -6.96 -18.40
C LEU A 113 -3.70 -7.04 -19.19
N ASN A 114 -4.16 -8.24 -19.52
CA ASN A 114 -5.46 -8.46 -20.16
C ASN A 114 -6.62 -7.94 -19.29
N ARG A 115 -6.58 -8.18 -17.96
CA ARG A 115 -7.64 -7.71 -17.05
C ARG A 115 -7.67 -6.20 -16.88
N VAL A 116 -6.52 -5.55 -16.86
CA VAL A 116 -6.45 -4.06 -16.77
C VAL A 116 -6.59 -3.39 -18.13
N GLY A 117 -6.53 -4.13 -19.24
CA GLY A 117 -6.63 -3.59 -20.60
C GLY A 117 -5.38 -2.83 -21.04
N LEU A 118 -4.19 -3.23 -20.60
CA LEU A 118 -2.91 -2.58 -20.90
C LEU A 118 -1.92 -3.54 -21.55
N SER A 119 -0.96 -3.00 -22.30
CA SER A 119 0.20 -3.75 -22.79
C SER A 119 1.35 -3.80 -21.78
N GLN A 120 1.40 -2.83 -20.85
CA GLN A 120 2.45 -2.69 -19.84
C GLN A 120 1.87 -2.07 -18.56
N VAL A 121 2.24 -2.61 -17.38
CA VAL A 121 2.03 -1.95 -16.08
C VAL A 121 3.28 -1.19 -15.65
N ASP A 122 3.13 -0.25 -14.69
CA ASP A 122 4.27 0.53 -14.23
C ASP A 122 5.10 -0.22 -13.18
N LEU A 123 4.44 -0.90 -12.24
CA LEU A 123 5.11 -1.68 -11.20
C LEU A 123 4.49 -3.06 -11.10
N TYR A 124 5.33 -4.09 -11.22
CA TYR A 124 4.95 -5.47 -10.95
C TYR A 124 5.65 -5.99 -9.72
N GLN A 125 4.92 -6.64 -8.79
CA GLN A 125 5.46 -7.03 -7.50
C GLN A 125 5.24 -8.52 -7.23
N ILE A 126 6.18 -9.19 -6.54
CA ILE A 126 5.90 -10.49 -5.92
C ILE A 126 5.16 -10.25 -4.61
N HIS A 127 3.96 -10.85 -4.47
CA HIS A 127 3.02 -10.55 -3.38
C HIS A 127 3.54 -11.00 -2.00
N TRP A 128 4.31 -12.09 -1.94
CA TRP A 128 5.02 -12.57 -0.76
C TRP A 128 6.14 -13.53 -1.16
N PRO A 129 7.18 -13.69 -0.33
CA PRO A 129 8.21 -14.70 -0.58
C PRO A 129 7.60 -16.11 -0.40
N TYR A 130 7.83 -16.99 -1.38
CA TYR A 130 7.38 -18.38 -1.31
C TYR A 130 8.55 -19.34 -1.46
N THR A 131 8.78 -20.15 -0.46
CA THR A 131 10.02 -20.85 -0.18
C THR A 131 10.41 -22.03 -1.06
N PRO A 132 9.58 -22.78 -1.80
CA PRO A 132 10.18 -23.84 -2.61
C PRO A 132 10.91 -23.29 -3.84
N VAL A 133 10.67 -22.01 -4.23
CA VAL A 133 11.39 -21.37 -5.33
C VAL A 133 12.36 -20.35 -4.77
N ALA A 134 13.60 -20.39 -5.22
CA ALA A 134 14.64 -19.46 -4.78
C ALA A 134 14.26 -18.01 -5.17
N ILE A 135 14.60 -17.05 -4.32
CA ILE A 135 14.36 -15.62 -4.58
C ILE A 135 15.01 -15.21 -5.90
N GLU A 136 16.23 -15.68 -6.14
CA GLU A 136 16.98 -15.39 -7.36
C GLU A 136 16.24 -15.83 -8.61
N THR A 137 15.60 -17.00 -8.58
CA THR A 137 14.77 -17.50 -9.69
C THR A 137 13.58 -16.60 -9.98
N TRP A 138 12.93 -16.09 -8.95
CA TRP A 138 11.85 -15.11 -9.13
C TRP A 138 12.37 -13.78 -9.66
N MET A 139 13.53 -13.32 -9.20
CA MET A 139 14.12 -12.05 -9.67
C MET A 139 14.58 -12.14 -11.13
N GLU A 140 15.07 -13.28 -11.58
CA GLU A 140 15.33 -13.51 -13.01
C GLU A 140 14.05 -13.37 -13.85
N ALA A 141 12.96 -14.01 -13.43
CA ALA A 141 11.68 -13.88 -14.12
C ALA A 141 11.11 -12.44 -14.09
N MET A 142 11.38 -11.68 -13.02
CA MET A 142 11.00 -10.28 -12.93
C MET A 142 11.85 -9.40 -13.88
N ALA A 143 13.14 -9.69 -14.02
CA ALA A 143 13.99 -9.03 -15.00
C ALA A 143 13.54 -9.34 -16.43
N ASP A 144 13.20 -10.60 -16.73
CA ASP A 144 12.64 -10.98 -18.03
C ASP A 144 11.34 -10.23 -18.33
N ALA A 145 10.50 -9.95 -17.32
CA ALA A 145 9.28 -9.17 -17.49
C ALA A 145 9.57 -7.71 -17.88
N VAL A 146 10.63 -7.12 -17.32
CA VAL A 146 11.10 -5.76 -17.69
C VAL A 146 11.65 -5.76 -19.12
N GLU A 147 12.54 -6.69 -19.44
CA GLU A 147 13.15 -6.82 -20.78
C GLU A 147 12.11 -7.08 -21.88
N ALA A 148 11.05 -7.84 -21.55
CA ALA A 148 9.93 -8.07 -22.46
C ALA A 148 8.98 -6.88 -22.59
N GLY A 149 9.22 -5.75 -21.86
CA GLY A 149 8.37 -4.57 -21.88
C GLY A 149 6.99 -4.76 -21.25
N LEU A 150 6.80 -5.79 -20.41
CA LEU A 150 5.52 -6.08 -19.77
C LEU A 150 5.31 -5.24 -18.48
N THR A 151 6.40 -4.77 -17.88
CA THR A 151 6.39 -3.84 -16.74
C THR A 151 7.55 -2.86 -16.85
N ARG A 152 7.39 -1.63 -16.32
CA ARG A 152 8.48 -0.63 -16.28
C ARG A 152 9.43 -0.87 -15.13
N ALA A 153 8.90 -1.28 -13.98
CA ALA A 153 9.67 -1.52 -12.77
C ALA A 153 9.17 -2.76 -12.03
N VAL A 154 10.02 -3.29 -11.14
CA VAL A 154 9.72 -4.49 -10.36
C VAL A 154 9.94 -4.26 -8.88
N GLY A 155 9.09 -4.87 -8.06
CA GLY A 155 9.11 -4.78 -6.61
C GLY A 155 8.84 -6.12 -5.95
N VAL A 156 8.92 -6.12 -4.64
CA VAL A 156 8.56 -7.28 -3.80
C VAL A 156 7.58 -6.84 -2.72
N SER A 157 6.95 -7.80 -2.06
CA SER A 157 6.09 -7.53 -0.91
C SER A 157 6.30 -8.57 0.18
N ASN A 158 6.31 -8.13 1.43
CA ASN A 158 6.50 -8.97 2.62
C ASN A 158 7.87 -9.69 2.68
N PHE A 159 8.88 -9.13 2.03
CA PHE A 159 10.24 -9.66 2.10
C PHE A 159 10.94 -9.15 3.37
N SER A 160 11.63 -10.06 4.07
CA SER A 160 12.49 -9.71 5.22
C SER A 160 13.72 -8.90 4.77
N PRO A 161 14.48 -8.29 5.70
CA PRO A 161 15.73 -7.59 5.36
C PRO A 161 16.68 -8.43 4.50
N SER A 162 16.95 -9.66 4.91
CA SER A 162 17.86 -10.57 4.17
C SER A 162 17.31 -10.97 2.80
N GLN A 163 16.00 -11.19 2.68
CA GLN A 163 15.34 -11.48 1.41
C GLN A 163 15.37 -10.28 0.48
N THR A 164 15.21 -9.07 1.01
CA THR A 164 15.29 -7.81 0.23
C THR A 164 16.70 -7.61 -0.34
N ILE A 165 17.75 -7.83 0.48
CA ILE A 165 19.14 -7.75 0.02
C ILE A 165 19.40 -8.76 -1.10
N ARG A 166 18.93 -10.01 -0.96
CA ARG A 166 19.08 -11.04 -2.00
C ARG A 166 18.33 -10.69 -3.29
N ALA A 167 17.11 -10.20 -3.18
CA ALA A 167 16.32 -9.77 -4.32
C ALA A 167 17.00 -8.60 -5.07
N HIS A 168 17.43 -7.58 -4.32
CA HIS A 168 18.17 -6.45 -4.88
C HIS A 168 19.46 -6.91 -5.60
N ALA A 169 20.28 -7.76 -4.97
CA ALA A 169 21.51 -8.26 -5.56
C ALA A 169 21.26 -9.12 -6.83
N ALA A 170 20.18 -9.90 -6.86
CA ALA A 170 19.82 -10.71 -8.01
C ALA A 170 19.40 -9.83 -9.21
N LEU A 171 18.54 -8.84 -9.00
CA LEU A 171 18.11 -7.90 -10.04
C LEU A 171 19.26 -7.02 -10.53
N ALA A 172 20.15 -6.59 -9.63
CA ALA A 172 21.31 -5.75 -9.99
C ALA A 172 22.24 -6.44 -11.01
N ARG A 173 22.37 -7.78 -10.97
CA ARG A 173 23.14 -8.55 -11.98
C ARG A 173 22.56 -8.44 -13.40
N ARG A 174 21.25 -8.12 -13.49
CA ARG A 174 20.55 -7.90 -14.77
C ARG A 174 20.41 -6.41 -15.10
N GLY A 175 21.02 -5.52 -14.30
CA GLY A 175 20.86 -4.06 -14.48
C GLY A 175 19.46 -3.53 -14.16
N VAL A 176 18.63 -4.30 -13.48
CA VAL A 176 17.25 -3.93 -13.10
C VAL A 176 17.23 -3.48 -11.65
N PRO A 177 16.78 -2.26 -11.32
CA PRO A 177 16.65 -1.83 -9.93
C PRO A 177 15.46 -2.51 -9.26
N LEU A 178 15.59 -2.88 -7.97
CA LEU A 178 14.47 -3.23 -7.12
C LEU A 178 13.77 -1.94 -6.68
N ALA A 179 12.59 -1.67 -7.20
CA ALA A 179 11.86 -0.41 -6.96
C ALA A 179 11.33 -0.29 -5.52
N SER A 180 10.74 -1.36 -5.00
CA SER A 180 10.02 -1.27 -3.72
C SER A 180 9.97 -2.59 -2.97
N ASN A 181 9.78 -2.50 -1.64
CA ASN A 181 9.24 -3.57 -0.81
C ASN A 181 7.95 -3.09 -0.15
N GLN A 182 6.81 -3.73 -0.47
CA GLN A 182 5.51 -3.40 0.09
C GLN A 182 5.25 -4.25 1.33
N VAL A 183 5.03 -3.62 2.49
CA VAL A 183 4.89 -4.29 3.79
C VAL A 183 3.75 -3.72 4.62
N GLU A 184 3.20 -4.51 5.56
CA GLU A 184 2.30 -3.98 6.58
C GLU A 184 3.08 -3.00 7.46
N TYR A 185 2.64 -1.74 7.48
CA TYR A 185 3.34 -0.71 8.24
C TYR A 185 2.35 0.38 8.69
N SER A 186 2.32 0.59 9.99
CA SER A 186 1.46 1.57 10.66
C SER A 186 1.98 1.83 12.09
N LEU A 187 1.38 2.77 12.79
CA LEU A 187 1.64 2.98 14.24
C LEU A 187 1.30 1.76 15.13
N LEU A 188 0.54 0.78 14.62
CA LEU A 188 0.21 -0.48 15.32
C LEU A 188 0.91 -1.71 14.73
N GLU A 189 1.80 -1.51 13.74
CA GLU A 189 2.63 -2.56 13.14
C GLU A 189 3.96 -1.93 12.73
N ARG A 190 4.94 -1.96 13.62
CA ARG A 190 6.26 -1.34 13.41
C ARG A 190 7.37 -2.35 13.13
N LYS A 191 7.01 -3.59 12.83
CA LYS A 191 7.97 -4.64 12.46
C LYS A 191 8.94 -4.22 11.35
N PRO A 192 8.56 -3.43 10.33
CA PRO A 192 9.52 -2.94 9.35
C PRO A 192 10.68 -2.13 9.96
N GLU A 193 10.43 -1.37 11.04
CA GLU A 193 11.49 -0.64 11.77
C GLU A 193 12.30 -1.61 12.65
N THR A 194 11.63 -2.35 13.52
CA THR A 194 12.26 -3.20 14.54
C THR A 194 13.07 -4.36 13.95
N SER A 195 12.70 -4.84 12.75
CA SER A 195 13.47 -5.85 12.01
C SER A 195 14.68 -5.28 11.27
N GLY A 196 14.82 -3.96 11.18
CA GLY A 196 15.84 -3.28 10.40
C GLY A 196 15.52 -3.16 8.90
N LEU A 197 14.30 -3.53 8.46
CA LEU A 197 13.93 -3.48 7.04
C LEU A 197 13.95 -2.05 6.50
N VAL A 198 13.43 -1.08 7.26
CA VAL A 198 13.44 0.36 6.87
C VAL A 198 14.87 0.81 6.59
N LYS A 199 15.82 0.44 7.44
CA LYS A 199 17.25 0.77 7.24
C LYS A 199 17.79 0.11 5.96
N VAL A 200 17.55 -1.18 5.77
CA VAL A 200 18.01 -1.90 4.57
C VAL A 200 17.43 -1.29 3.30
N CYS A 201 16.15 -0.99 3.28
CA CYS A 201 15.50 -0.39 2.11
C CYS A 201 16.09 0.99 1.78
N ARG A 202 16.34 1.82 2.79
CA ARG A 202 16.98 3.14 2.62
C ARG A 202 18.41 3.00 2.08
N ASP A 203 19.22 2.09 2.64
CA ASP A 203 20.61 1.89 2.24
C ASP A 203 20.73 1.36 0.79
N LEU A 204 19.67 0.71 0.28
CA LEU A 204 19.61 0.15 -1.07
C LEU A 204 18.80 1.00 -2.08
N ASP A 205 18.33 2.18 -1.67
CA ASP A 205 17.41 3.01 -2.47
C ASP A 205 16.13 2.25 -2.91
N VAL A 206 15.58 1.39 -2.05
CA VAL A 206 14.33 0.65 -2.25
C VAL A 206 13.20 1.38 -1.53
N ALA A 207 12.14 1.75 -2.23
CA ALA A 207 11.00 2.43 -1.61
C ALA A 207 10.20 1.47 -0.70
N ILE A 208 9.72 1.97 0.45
CA ILE A 208 8.75 1.25 1.26
C ILE A 208 7.35 1.70 0.87
N ILE A 209 6.52 0.74 0.44
CA ILE A 209 5.09 0.96 0.26
C ILE A 209 4.38 0.35 1.49
N ALA A 210 3.61 1.18 2.21
CA ALA A 210 2.95 0.78 3.45
C ALA A 210 1.49 0.37 3.19
N TYR A 211 1.19 -0.94 3.24
CA TYR A 211 -0.20 -1.38 3.22
C TYR A 211 -0.79 -1.46 4.63
N SER A 212 -2.13 -1.45 4.75
CA SER A 212 -2.86 -1.32 6.02
C SER A 212 -2.41 -0.12 6.88
N PRO A 213 -2.13 1.05 6.31
CA PRO A 213 -1.45 2.16 6.99
C PRO A 213 -2.26 2.76 8.16
N ILE A 214 -3.56 2.51 8.21
CA ILE A 214 -4.45 2.89 9.32
C ILE A 214 -4.92 1.66 10.12
N ALA A 215 -4.13 0.57 10.13
CA ALA A 215 -4.39 -0.67 10.88
C ALA A 215 -5.84 -1.19 10.70
N LYS A 216 -6.27 -1.36 9.44
CA LYS A 216 -7.62 -1.86 9.09
C LYS A 216 -8.76 -1.03 9.73
N GLY A 217 -8.48 0.26 10.00
CA GLY A 217 -9.42 1.23 10.56
C GLY A 217 -9.32 1.42 12.08
N MET A 218 -8.40 0.76 12.78
CA MET A 218 -8.20 0.95 14.22
C MET A 218 -7.67 2.35 14.56
N LEU A 219 -6.84 2.93 13.69
CA LEU A 219 -6.28 4.28 13.86
C LEU A 219 -7.21 5.42 13.39
N THR A 220 -8.47 5.13 13.10
CA THR A 220 -9.46 6.16 12.70
C THR A 220 -10.10 6.89 13.87
N GLY A 221 -9.92 6.40 15.10
CA GLY A 221 -10.64 6.89 16.28
C GLY A 221 -12.14 6.56 16.32
N LYS A 222 -12.66 5.82 15.30
CA LYS A 222 -14.06 5.39 15.24
C LYS A 222 -14.40 4.32 16.26
N TYR A 223 -13.45 3.41 16.52
CA TYR A 223 -13.65 2.28 17.43
C TYR A 223 -13.10 2.62 18.81
N THR A 224 -13.91 2.30 19.83
CA THR A 224 -13.60 2.52 21.24
C THR A 224 -14.02 1.29 22.03
N PRO A 225 -13.64 1.15 23.29
CA PRO A 225 -14.14 0.07 24.17
C PRO A 225 -15.66 -0.01 24.24
N ALA A 226 -16.37 1.11 24.02
CA ALA A 226 -17.84 1.17 23.97
C ALA A 226 -18.40 0.89 22.56
N ASN A 227 -17.60 1.09 21.49
CA ASN A 227 -18.00 0.92 20.09
C ASN A 227 -17.00 0.02 19.36
N ILE A 228 -17.15 -1.30 19.56
CA ILE A 228 -16.24 -2.30 18.96
C ILE A 228 -16.58 -2.57 17.47
N PRO A 229 -15.59 -2.94 16.63
CA PRO A 229 -15.83 -3.23 15.23
C PRO A 229 -16.76 -4.44 15.04
N PRO A 230 -17.63 -4.44 14.01
CA PRO A 230 -18.54 -5.54 13.72
C PRO A 230 -17.83 -6.71 13.02
N GLY A 231 -18.52 -7.88 12.98
CA GLY A 231 -18.10 -9.05 12.22
C GLY A 231 -16.85 -9.75 12.80
N MET A 232 -16.06 -10.36 11.93
CA MET A 232 -14.84 -11.10 12.35
C MET A 232 -13.81 -10.22 13.06
N ARG A 233 -13.77 -8.93 12.76
CA ARG A 233 -12.86 -7.97 13.43
C ARG A 233 -13.11 -7.84 14.93
N ARG A 234 -14.34 -8.12 15.42
CA ARG A 234 -14.66 -8.13 16.84
C ARG A 234 -13.83 -9.13 17.64
N ARG A 235 -13.42 -10.25 17.01
CA ARG A 235 -12.59 -11.29 17.67
C ARG A 235 -11.14 -10.85 17.81
N LEU A 236 -10.64 -10.10 16.83
CA LEU A 236 -9.27 -9.59 16.79
C LEU A 236 -9.10 -8.31 17.63
N TYR A 237 -10.11 -7.43 17.61
CA TYR A 237 -10.08 -6.11 18.24
C TYR A 237 -11.17 -6.03 19.32
N ASN A 238 -10.92 -6.68 20.44
CA ASN A 238 -11.80 -6.69 21.59
C ASN A 238 -11.68 -5.41 22.43
N ARG A 239 -12.48 -5.31 23.50
CA ARG A 239 -12.47 -4.14 24.40
C ARG A 239 -11.10 -3.87 25.01
N GLY A 240 -10.40 -4.92 25.47
CA GLY A 240 -9.06 -4.78 26.04
C GLY A 240 -8.06 -4.18 25.05
N TYR A 241 -8.04 -4.71 23.82
CA TYR A 241 -7.21 -4.15 22.75
C TYR A 241 -7.54 -2.66 22.48
N LEU A 242 -8.83 -2.33 22.38
CA LEU A 242 -9.26 -0.95 22.12
C LEU A 242 -8.93 0.00 23.28
N SER A 243 -9.01 -0.48 24.53
CA SER A 243 -8.54 0.30 25.70
C SER A 243 -7.03 0.54 25.65
N LYS A 244 -6.26 -0.45 25.23
CA LYS A 244 -4.80 -0.37 25.13
C LYS A 244 -4.34 0.67 24.10
N ILE A 245 -5.01 0.77 22.96
CA ILE A 245 -4.66 1.72 21.89
C ILE A 245 -5.24 3.13 22.12
N GLN A 246 -6.13 3.32 23.11
CA GLN A 246 -6.83 4.60 23.30
C GLN A 246 -5.89 5.78 23.54
N PRO A 247 -4.80 5.68 24.35
CA PRO A 247 -3.85 6.78 24.52
C PRO A 247 -3.21 7.24 23.19
N LEU A 248 -2.87 6.30 22.30
CA LEU A 248 -2.37 6.63 20.98
C LEU A 248 -3.44 7.35 20.13
N ILE A 249 -4.70 6.92 20.21
CA ILE A 249 -5.79 7.59 19.50
C ILE A 249 -6.01 9.01 20.03
N ASP A 250 -5.88 9.22 21.33
CA ASP A 250 -6.04 10.53 21.94
C ASP A 250 -4.88 11.46 21.55
N LEU A 251 -3.65 10.95 21.50
CA LEU A 251 -2.49 11.69 20.98
C LEU A 251 -2.67 12.07 19.50
N LEU A 252 -3.19 11.14 18.66
CA LEU A 252 -3.50 11.43 17.26
C LEU A 252 -4.55 12.54 17.11
N ARG A 253 -5.54 12.62 18.01
CA ARG A 253 -6.53 13.70 18.04
C ARG A 253 -5.92 15.03 18.45
N GLU A 254 -5.11 15.03 19.52
CA GLU A 254 -4.42 16.22 20.01
C GLU A 254 -3.57 16.86 18.91
N ILE A 255 -2.70 16.05 18.27
CA ILE A 255 -1.86 16.50 17.15
C ILE A 255 -2.72 16.99 15.99
N GLY A 256 -3.77 16.24 15.65
CA GLY A 256 -4.67 16.62 14.56
C GLY A 256 -5.34 17.98 14.78
N GLN A 257 -5.74 18.30 16.00
CA GLN A 257 -6.32 19.61 16.37
C GLN A 257 -5.31 20.74 16.15
N ALA A 258 -4.04 20.53 16.50
CA ALA A 258 -2.98 21.52 16.30
C ALA A 258 -2.71 21.79 14.79
N HIS A 259 -3.04 20.86 13.91
CA HIS A 259 -2.87 20.96 12.46
C HIS A 259 -4.18 21.33 11.70
N GLY A 260 -5.11 22.04 12.33
CA GLY A 260 -6.36 22.48 11.71
C GLY A 260 -7.38 21.35 11.56
N ASP A 261 -7.65 20.67 12.66
CA ASP A 261 -8.66 19.62 12.81
C ASP A 261 -8.43 18.38 11.89
N LYS A 262 -7.16 17.99 11.72
CA LYS A 262 -6.83 16.73 11.03
C LYS A 262 -7.33 15.53 11.83
N THR A 263 -7.87 14.55 11.12
CA THR A 263 -8.36 13.34 11.77
C THR A 263 -7.22 12.40 12.20
N PRO A 264 -7.44 11.48 13.15
CA PRO A 264 -6.46 10.47 13.52
C PRO A 264 -5.96 9.65 12.31
N SER A 265 -6.82 9.37 11.33
CA SER A 265 -6.42 8.72 10.07
C SER A 265 -5.41 9.55 9.30
N GLN A 266 -5.65 10.86 9.18
CA GLN A 266 -4.77 11.77 8.44
C GLN A 266 -3.42 11.92 9.13
N VAL A 267 -3.40 12.04 10.46
CA VAL A 267 -2.17 12.08 11.25
C VAL A 267 -1.38 10.78 11.10
N SER A 268 -2.05 9.62 11.19
CA SER A 268 -1.40 8.30 11.01
C SER A 268 -0.80 8.13 9.61
N LEU A 269 -1.47 8.59 8.57
CA LEU A 269 -0.97 8.54 7.19
C LEU A 269 0.20 9.51 7.00
N ASN A 270 0.11 10.72 7.57
CA ASN A 270 1.17 11.72 7.50
C ASN A 270 2.43 11.27 8.25
N TRP A 271 2.26 10.55 9.38
CA TRP A 271 3.38 9.93 10.09
C TRP A 271 4.17 8.99 9.17
N LEU A 272 3.51 8.11 8.40
CA LEU A 272 4.17 7.23 7.42
C LEU A 272 4.90 8.02 6.33
N ILE A 273 4.30 9.11 5.84
CA ILE A 273 4.93 10.01 4.88
C ILE A 273 6.19 10.65 5.49
N CYS A 274 6.14 11.07 6.75
CA CYS A 274 7.30 11.61 7.48
C CYS A 274 8.39 10.54 7.70
N LYS A 275 8.02 9.26 7.85
CA LYS A 275 8.95 8.12 7.93
C LYS A 275 9.54 7.73 6.55
N GLY A 276 9.16 8.42 5.47
CA GLY A 276 9.65 8.17 4.11
C GLY A 276 9.00 6.96 3.42
N ALA A 277 7.89 6.45 3.94
CA ALA A 277 7.10 5.41 3.29
C ALA A 277 5.99 6.00 2.42
N VAL A 278 5.49 5.22 1.46
CA VAL A 278 4.32 5.55 0.63
C VAL A 278 3.10 4.77 1.15
N PRO A 279 2.24 5.36 2.01
CA PRO A 279 1.03 4.69 2.46
C PRO A 279 0.03 4.53 1.31
N ILE A 280 -0.64 3.37 1.28
CA ILE A 280 -1.69 3.04 0.31
C ILE A 280 -3.00 2.69 1.02
N PRO A 281 -3.65 3.65 1.70
CA PRO A 281 -4.94 3.41 2.34
C PRO A 281 -6.00 3.04 1.30
N GLY A 282 -6.90 2.14 1.68
CA GLY A 282 -8.06 1.81 0.85
C GLY A 282 -9.25 2.73 1.10
N ALA A 283 -10.12 2.85 0.09
CA ALA A 283 -11.39 3.56 0.19
C ALA A 283 -12.51 2.80 -0.53
N LYS A 284 -13.71 2.75 0.09
CA LYS A 284 -14.92 2.13 -0.45
C LYS A 284 -15.94 3.16 -0.92
N ASN A 285 -15.75 4.41 -0.58
CA ASN A 285 -16.62 5.53 -0.92
C ASN A 285 -15.85 6.85 -0.89
N LEU A 286 -16.44 7.87 -1.49
CA LEU A 286 -15.85 9.19 -1.67
C LEU A 286 -15.44 9.86 -0.33
N ARG A 287 -16.22 9.66 0.76
CA ARG A 287 -15.89 10.23 2.08
C ARG A 287 -14.55 9.67 2.60
N GLN A 288 -14.36 8.35 2.51
CA GLN A 288 -13.09 7.72 2.93
C GLN A 288 -11.91 8.17 2.05
N ALA A 289 -12.12 8.30 0.74
CA ALA A 289 -11.10 8.79 -0.17
C ALA A 289 -10.65 10.21 0.21
N ARG A 290 -11.58 11.13 0.35
CA ARG A 290 -11.28 12.52 0.74
C ARG A 290 -10.62 12.62 2.10
N GLU A 291 -11.02 11.79 3.06
CA GLU A 291 -10.40 11.72 4.38
C GLU A 291 -8.92 11.30 4.26
N ASN A 292 -8.63 10.23 3.51
CA ASN A 292 -7.25 9.78 3.30
C ASN A 292 -6.40 10.86 2.62
N PHE A 293 -6.94 11.56 1.60
CA PHE A 293 -6.22 12.58 0.84
C PHE A 293 -5.88 13.82 1.68
N GLY A 294 -6.65 14.10 2.73
CA GLY A 294 -6.35 15.17 3.69
C GLY A 294 -5.08 14.94 4.52
N ALA A 295 -4.41 13.79 4.36
CA ALA A 295 -3.07 13.55 4.89
C ALA A 295 -1.97 14.29 4.12
N LEU A 296 -2.25 14.78 2.91
CA LEU A 296 -1.32 15.51 2.05
C LEU A 296 -1.36 17.02 2.29
N GLY A 297 -0.31 17.73 1.85
CA GLY A 297 -0.25 19.21 1.89
C GLY A 297 0.16 19.81 3.24
N TRP A 298 0.58 19.00 4.20
CA TRP A 298 1.12 19.41 5.50
C TRP A 298 2.09 18.34 6.01
N ARG A 299 2.82 18.61 7.09
CA ARG A 299 3.75 17.63 7.70
C ARG A 299 3.74 17.74 9.21
N LEU A 300 3.88 16.61 9.87
CA LEU A 300 4.23 16.53 11.28
C LEU A 300 5.62 17.11 11.52
N THR A 301 5.83 17.71 12.69
CA THR A 301 7.16 18.06 13.18
C THR A 301 7.92 16.81 13.63
N ASP A 302 9.24 16.88 13.71
CA ASP A 302 10.07 15.77 14.20
C ASP A 302 9.71 15.41 15.66
N GLU A 303 9.32 16.38 16.48
CA GLU A 303 8.86 16.17 17.86
C GLU A 303 7.53 15.39 17.90
N GLU A 304 6.58 15.74 17.05
CA GLU A 304 5.30 15.01 16.95
C GLU A 304 5.50 13.57 16.45
N VAL A 305 6.39 13.38 15.48
CA VAL A 305 6.77 12.04 15.02
C VAL A 305 7.37 11.23 16.18
N ALA A 306 8.29 11.81 16.95
CA ALA A 306 8.92 11.14 18.09
C ALA A 306 7.90 10.79 19.19
N ARG A 307 6.95 11.68 19.50
CA ARG A 307 5.86 11.41 20.45
C ARG A 307 4.97 10.26 20.02
N LEU A 308 4.64 10.20 18.71
CA LEU A 308 3.86 9.12 18.13
C LEU A 308 4.63 7.79 18.14
N ASP A 309 5.94 7.83 17.88
CA ASP A 309 6.82 6.66 17.96
C ASP A 309 6.84 6.10 19.38
N GLU A 310 7.05 6.94 20.41
CA GLU A 310 7.08 6.53 21.80
C GLU A 310 5.74 5.93 22.25
N GLU A 311 4.61 6.57 21.92
CA GLU A 311 3.29 6.07 22.33
C GLU A 311 2.92 4.78 21.60
N SER A 312 3.29 4.65 20.33
CA SER A 312 3.17 3.42 19.56
C SER A 312 3.95 2.25 20.18
N GLU A 313 5.18 2.49 20.65
CA GLU A 313 6.01 1.48 21.32
C GLU A 313 5.39 0.96 22.61
N LYS A 314 4.80 1.84 23.43
CA LYS A 314 4.07 1.45 24.65
C LYS A 314 2.90 0.51 24.35
N VAL A 315 2.20 0.76 23.26
CA VAL A 315 1.10 -0.11 22.80
C VAL A 315 1.62 -1.48 22.39
N MET A 316 2.77 -1.57 21.71
CA MET A 316 3.31 -2.84 21.18
C MET A 316 4.07 -3.67 22.22
N SER A 317 4.74 -3.04 23.21
CA SER A 317 5.60 -3.71 24.19
C SER A 317 4.85 -4.58 25.22
N HIS A 318 3.53 -4.64 25.15
CA HIS A 318 2.68 -5.41 26.07
C HIS A 318 2.05 -6.64 25.37
N GLU A 319 2.57 -7.07 24.23
CA GLU A 319 2.29 -8.36 23.59
C GLU A 319 3.35 -9.39 24.05
#